data_4e5d9949ac7eafd9e46b67f882fe3d2c
#
_entry.id   4e5d9949ac7eafd9e46b67f882fe3d2c
#
_cell.length_a   1.000
_cell.length_b   1.000
_cell.length_c   1.000
_cell.angle_alpha   90.00
_cell.angle_beta   90.00
_cell.angle_gamma   90.00
#
_symmetry.space_group_name_H-M   'P 1'
#
loop_
_entity.id
_entity.type
_entity.pdbx_description
1 polymer ?
#
loop_
_entity_poly.entity_id
_entity_poly.type
_entity_poly.pdbx_seq_one_letter_code
_entity_poly.pdbx_strand_id
1 'polypeptide(L)'
;MAETDLFKYSANERLGKMDVDLITLTPDTATEEILAGDVIFQADEIANAVSVPGGTCILQSIGILDDDDHGQSIDLVFMNTTGLLDAGDDGGVIDAADGAIPDAILGVVTISNYFDGILWQFGHKENIGLVLKAAAGTKSIYISAVNRGSTKTWTAAGLRLQLGFVKD
;
A
#
# COMPACT_ATOMS: atom_id res chain seq x y z
N MET A 1 0.26 36.41 -40.56
CA MET A 1 0.80 35.26 -39.82
C MET A 1 0.31 35.40 -38.39
N ALA A 2 -0.55 34.48 -37.96
CA ALA A 2 -1.05 34.50 -36.59
C ALA A 2 0.10 34.08 -35.66
N GLU A 3 0.48 34.94 -34.72
CA GLU A 3 1.36 34.59 -33.64
C GLU A 3 0.72 33.41 -32.91
N THR A 4 1.36 32.25 -33.00
CA THR A 4 0.95 31.07 -32.27
C THR A 4 1.11 31.36 -30.77
N ASP A 5 -0.01 31.42 -30.09
CA ASP A 5 -0.16 31.56 -28.65
C ASP A 5 0.54 30.42 -27.85
N LEU A 6 1.85 30.32 -27.98
CA LEU A 6 2.68 29.33 -27.25
C LEU A 6 2.82 29.66 -25.76
N PHE A 7 2.27 30.79 -25.30
CA PHE A 7 2.45 31.26 -23.93
C PHE A 7 1.15 31.49 -23.15
N LYS A 8 0.02 30.98 -23.64
CA LYS A 8 -1.27 31.12 -22.95
C LYS A 8 -1.53 30.17 -21.79
N TYR A 9 -0.65 29.18 -21.61
CA TYR A 9 -0.81 28.29 -20.45
C TYR A 9 -0.10 28.88 -19.26
N SER A 10 -0.82 29.03 -18.15
CA SER A 10 -0.18 29.39 -16.88
C SER A 10 0.87 28.34 -16.50
N ALA A 11 1.89 28.74 -15.74
CA ALA A 11 2.91 27.79 -15.27
C ALA A 11 2.28 26.61 -14.52
N ASN A 12 1.14 26.82 -13.87
CA ASN A 12 0.38 25.78 -13.17
C ASN A 12 -0.30 24.78 -14.11
N GLU A 13 -0.71 25.20 -15.30
CA GLU A 13 -1.28 24.29 -16.31
C GLU A 13 -0.22 23.47 -17.03
N ARG A 14 1.02 23.98 -17.10
CA ARG A 14 2.14 23.27 -17.72
C ARG A 14 2.80 22.23 -16.81
N LEU A 15 2.73 22.42 -15.51
CA LEU A 15 3.39 21.53 -14.53
C LEU A 15 2.49 20.37 -14.11
N GLY A 16 1.23 20.32 -14.59
CA GLY A 16 0.26 19.40 -14.03
C GLY A 16 0.04 19.72 -12.53
N LYS A 17 -1.17 19.66 -12.08
CA LYS A 17 -1.45 19.79 -10.65
C LYS A 17 -1.01 18.49 -9.98
N MET A 18 0.19 18.48 -9.39
CA MET A 18 0.56 17.38 -8.50
C MET A 18 -0.35 17.43 -7.28
N ASP A 19 -1.19 16.44 -7.14
CA ASP A 19 -2.04 16.30 -5.96
C ASP A 19 -1.34 15.38 -4.96
N VAL A 20 -1.07 15.89 -3.77
CA VAL A 20 -0.49 15.11 -2.67
C VAL A 20 -1.62 14.70 -1.75
N ASP A 21 -1.78 13.40 -1.56
CA ASP A 21 -2.85 12.83 -0.76
C ASP A 21 -2.29 11.88 0.30
N LEU A 22 -2.88 11.92 1.50
CA LEU A 22 -2.59 11.01 2.59
C LEU A 22 -3.82 10.12 2.81
N ILE A 23 -3.71 8.85 2.46
CA ILE A 23 -4.78 7.86 2.65
C ILE A 23 -4.49 7.05 3.90
N THR A 24 -5.46 7.02 4.82
CA THR A 24 -5.41 6.17 6.01
C THR A 24 -6.24 4.92 5.77
N LEU A 25 -5.67 3.76 6.12
CA LEU A 25 -6.30 2.46 6.02
C LEU A 25 -6.17 1.74 7.35
N THR A 26 -7.23 1.11 7.81
CA THR A 26 -7.23 0.20 8.94
C THR A 26 -7.63 -1.17 8.42
N PRO A 27 -6.67 -2.04 8.10
CA PRO A 27 -6.97 -3.36 7.56
C PRO A 27 -7.63 -4.24 8.62
N ASP A 28 -8.41 -5.20 8.17
CA ASP A 28 -8.89 -6.29 9.02
C ASP A 28 -7.79 -7.34 9.11
N THR A 29 -7.05 -7.33 10.20
CA THR A 29 -5.92 -8.22 10.44
C THR A 29 -6.39 -9.58 10.94
N ALA A 30 -5.74 -10.66 10.49
CA ALA A 30 -5.96 -11.99 11.03
C ALA A 30 -5.69 -12.01 12.54
N THR A 31 -6.59 -12.63 13.28
CA THR A 31 -6.54 -12.70 14.77
C THR A 31 -5.99 -14.02 15.30
N GLU A 32 -5.53 -14.88 14.43
CA GLU A 32 -4.86 -16.14 14.74
C GLU A 32 -3.35 -15.96 14.83
N GLU A 33 -2.64 -17.05 15.08
CA GLU A 33 -1.19 -17.09 15.13
C GLU A 33 -0.62 -17.00 13.71
N ILE A 34 0.12 -15.92 13.40
CA ILE A 34 0.73 -15.64 12.11
C ILE A 34 2.22 -15.96 12.15
N LEU A 35 2.64 -16.95 11.40
CA LEU A 35 4.04 -17.34 11.30
C LEU A 35 4.84 -16.38 10.40
N ALA A 36 6.16 -16.51 10.45
CA ALA A 36 7.02 -15.82 9.50
C ALA A 36 6.77 -16.32 8.07
N GLY A 37 6.37 -15.42 7.20
CA GLY A 37 6.01 -15.72 5.80
C GLY A 37 4.51 -15.77 5.55
N ASP A 38 3.68 -15.76 6.59
CA ASP A 38 2.24 -15.80 6.45
C ASP A 38 1.63 -14.41 6.24
N VAL A 39 0.44 -14.39 5.69
CA VAL A 39 -0.31 -13.17 5.37
C VAL A 39 -0.98 -12.62 6.63
N ILE A 40 -0.78 -11.35 6.92
CA ILE A 40 -1.40 -10.65 8.07
C ILE A 40 -2.81 -10.16 7.69
N PHE A 41 -2.95 -9.56 6.53
CA PHE A 41 -4.19 -9.13 5.88
C PHE A 41 -3.99 -9.09 4.38
N GLN A 42 -5.07 -9.18 3.61
CA GLN A 42 -4.93 -9.21 2.16
C GLN A 42 -6.06 -8.51 1.40
N ALA A 43 -5.69 -8.02 0.23
CA ALA A 43 -6.59 -7.41 -0.74
C ALA A 43 -7.40 -6.21 -0.23
N ASP A 44 -6.90 -5.51 0.80
CA ASP A 44 -7.53 -4.28 1.27
C ASP A 44 -7.47 -3.18 0.21
N GLU A 45 -8.60 -2.51 0.01
CA GLU A 45 -8.74 -1.49 -1.01
C GLU A 45 -8.17 -0.14 -0.55
N ILE A 46 -7.21 0.38 -1.29
CA ILE A 46 -6.79 1.78 -1.22
C ILE A 46 -7.67 2.56 -2.22
N ALA A 47 -8.83 2.99 -1.78
CA ALA A 47 -9.79 3.69 -2.62
C ALA A 47 -9.24 5.05 -3.08
N ASN A 48 -9.50 5.41 -4.35
CA ASN A 48 -9.05 6.66 -4.94
C ASN A 48 -7.52 6.89 -4.89
N ALA A 49 -6.75 5.81 -4.94
CA ALA A 49 -5.29 5.88 -4.99
C ALA A 49 -4.77 6.67 -6.22
N VAL A 50 -5.53 6.71 -7.30
CA VAL A 50 -5.24 7.48 -8.53
C VAL A 50 -6.35 8.48 -8.86
N SER A 51 -6.02 9.53 -9.60
CA SER A 51 -6.98 10.60 -9.94
C SER A 51 -8.02 10.18 -10.98
N VAL A 52 -7.63 9.34 -11.93
CA VAL A 52 -8.49 8.87 -13.02
C VAL A 52 -8.49 7.35 -13.10
N PRO A 53 -9.58 6.71 -13.59
CA PRO A 53 -9.62 5.26 -13.76
C PRO A 53 -8.48 4.75 -14.65
N GLY A 54 -7.74 3.74 -14.18
CA GLY A 54 -6.56 3.21 -14.87
C GLY A 54 -5.34 4.13 -14.85
N GLY A 55 -5.38 5.22 -14.06
CA GLY A 55 -4.30 6.17 -13.89
C GLY A 55 -3.13 5.61 -13.08
N THR A 56 -2.16 6.48 -12.80
CA THR A 56 -0.96 6.18 -12.03
C THR A 56 -0.83 7.11 -10.83
N CYS A 57 -0.13 6.64 -9.81
CA CYS A 57 0.33 7.45 -8.70
C CYS A 57 1.74 7.03 -8.30
N ILE A 58 2.39 7.86 -7.49
CA ILE A 58 3.67 7.53 -6.89
C ILE A 58 3.47 7.43 -5.38
N LEU A 59 3.73 6.27 -4.81
CA LEU A 59 3.81 6.10 -3.37
C LEU A 59 5.11 6.71 -2.86
N GLN A 60 5.01 7.73 -2.02
CA GLN A 60 6.14 8.47 -1.48
C GLN A 60 6.49 8.09 -0.05
N SER A 61 5.49 7.79 0.75
CA SER A 61 5.70 7.46 2.16
C SER A 61 4.70 6.44 2.67
N ILE A 62 5.12 5.69 3.68
CA ILE A 62 4.30 4.77 4.45
C ILE A 62 4.58 5.01 5.92
N GLY A 63 3.51 5.12 6.71
CA GLY A 63 3.53 4.97 8.16
C GLY A 63 2.72 3.73 8.54
N ILE A 64 3.22 2.94 9.49
CA ILE A 64 2.50 1.84 10.12
C ILE A 64 2.45 2.11 11.60
N LEU A 65 1.27 2.17 12.16
CA LEU A 65 1.05 2.12 13.60
C LEU A 65 0.63 0.69 13.96
N ASP A 66 1.39 0.07 14.84
CA ASP A 66 1.16 -1.26 15.40
C ASP A 66 0.72 -1.08 16.85
N ASP A 67 -0.60 -1.21 17.09
CA ASP A 67 -1.23 -1.03 18.40
C ASP A 67 -1.01 -2.26 19.33
N ASP A 68 -0.53 -3.38 18.77
CA ASP A 68 -0.23 -4.60 19.51
C ASP A 68 1.22 -4.67 20.02
N ASP A 69 2.01 -3.62 19.75
CA ASP A 69 3.39 -3.48 20.22
C ASP A 69 4.33 -4.60 19.77
N HIS A 70 4.15 -5.09 18.56
CA HIS A 70 4.96 -6.19 18.04
C HIS A 70 6.24 -5.73 17.33
N GLY A 71 6.20 -4.62 16.57
CA GLY A 71 7.32 -4.06 15.82
C GLY A 71 7.95 -5.05 14.84
N GLN A 72 7.16 -5.90 14.25
CA GLN A 72 7.65 -6.93 13.34
C GLN A 72 8.03 -6.35 11.99
N SER A 73 9.04 -6.95 11.35
CA SER A 73 9.30 -6.66 9.94
C SER A 73 8.11 -7.13 9.10
N ILE A 74 7.56 -6.23 8.29
CA ILE A 74 6.36 -6.47 7.46
C ILE A 74 6.68 -6.09 6.02
N ASP A 75 6.34 -6.98 5.08
CA ASP A 75 6.30 -6.64 3.67
C ASP A 75 4.88 -6.22 3.29
N LEU A 76 4.76 -5.01 2.74
CA LEU A 76 3.53 -4.50 2.14
C LEU A 76 3.57 -4.73 0.64
N VAL A 77 2.64 -5.54 0.14
CA VAL A 77 2.52 -5.94 -1.26
C VAL A 77 1.41 -5.12 -1.90
N PHE A 78 1.75 -4.31 -2.90
CA PHE A 78 0.79 -3.49 -3.65
C PHE A 78 0.39 -4.21 -4.94
N MET A 79 -0.92 -4.24 -5.22
CA MET A 79 -1.50 -4.96 -6.36
C MET A 79 -2.53 -4.10 -7.10
N ASN A 80 -2.77 -4.40 -8.36
CA ASN A 80 -3.81 -3.73 -9.17
C ASN A 80 -5.13 -4.52 -9.23
N THR A 81 -5.26 -5.58 -8.47
CA THR A 81 -6.44 -6.45 -8.40
C THR A 81 -6.71 -6.91 -6.97
N THR A 82 -7.91 -7.40 -6.73
CA THR A 82 -8.32 -8.06 -5.48
C THR A 82 -7.81 -9.50 -5.36
N GLY A 83 -6.80 -9.90 -6.12
CA GLY A 83 -6.18 -11.21 -6.02
C GLY A 83 -5.60 -11.44 -4.62
N LEU A 84 -5.88 -12.60 -4.05
CA LEU A 84 -5.41 -12.99 -2.73
C LEU A 84 -3.99 -13.53 -2.82
N LEU A 85 -3.13 -13.20 -1.85
CA LEU A 85 -1.81 -13.82 -1.72
C LEU A 85 -1.89 -15.24 -1.16
N ASP A 86 -2.92 -15.49 -0.37
CA ASP A 86 -3.32 -16.79 0.13
C ASP A 86 -4.72 -17.11 -0.43
N ALA A 87 -4.91 -18.31 -0.98
CA ALA A 87 -6.20 -18.75 -1.52
C ALA A 87 -7.25 -19.07 -0.42
N GLY A 88 -6.81 -19.12 0.84
CA GLY A 88 -7.65 -19.32 2.02
C GLY A 88 -8.05 -18.01 2.70
N ASP A 89 -8.03 -18.05 4.00
CA ASP A 89 -8.27 -16.90 4.85
C ASP A 89 -6.94 -16.17 5.18
N ASP A 90 -7.01 -14.95 5.74
CA ASP A 90 -5.84 -14.27 6.31
C ASP A 90 -5.20 -15.17 7.37
N GLY A 91 -3.87 -15.10 7.52
CA GLY A 91 -3.10 -15.95 8.43
C GLY A 91 -2.44 -17.16 7.78
N GLY A 92 -2.76 -17.46 6.53
CA GLY A 92 -2.17 -18.56 5.79
C GLY A 92 -0.86 -18.23 5.08
N VAL A 93 -0.19 -19.27 4.61
CA VAL A 93 1.04 -19.18 3.81
C VAL A 93 0.71 -18.60 2.43
N ILE A 94 1.60 -17.76 1.92
CA ILE A 94 1.47 -17.28 0.53
C ILE A 94 1.39 -18.50 -0.40
N ASP A 95 0.21 -18.77 -0.95
CA ASP A 95 0.01 -19.82 -1.94
C ASP A 95 0.16 -19.24 -3.36
N ALA A 96 1.36 -19.37 -3.88
CA ALA A 96 1.71 -18.91 -5.23
C ALA A 96 1.06 -19.77 -6.35
N ALA A 97 0.14 -20.68 -6.02
CA ALA A 97 -0.47 -21.60 -6.99
C ALA A 97 -1.41 -20.91 -7.98
N ASP A 98 -1.84 -19.68 -7.70
CA ASP A 98 -2.67 -18.90 -8.63
C ASP A 98 -1.77 -18.05 -9.55
N GLY A 99 -1.54 -18.57 -10.75
CA GLY A 99 -0.69 -17.94 -11.77
C GLY A 99 -1.10 -16.52 -12.20
N ALA A 100 -2.18 -15.96 -11.62
CA ALA A 100 -2.64 -14.59 -11.86
C ALA A 100 -2.00 -13.55 -10.93
N ILE A 101 -1.48 -13.95 -9.78
CA ILE A 101 -0.96 -13.01 -8.75
C ILE A 101 0.34 -12.32 -9.18
N PRO A 102 1.36 -13.01 -9.74
CA PRO A 102 2.62 -12.34 -10.11
C PRO A 102 2.45 -11.17 -11.06
N ASP A 103 1.51 -11.26 -11.99
CA ASP A 103 1.24 -10.19 -12.98
C ASP A 103 0.47 -9.00 -12.36
N ALA A 104 -0.14 -9.20 -11.21
CA ALA A 104 -0.90 -8.18 -10.50
C ALA A 104 -0.06 -7.38 -9.51
N ILE A 105 1.09 -7.89 -9.06
CA ILE A 105 1.98 -7.23 -8.12
C ILE A 105 2.61 -6.00 -8.78
N LEU A 106 2.38 -4.84 -8.18
CA LEU A 106 2.96 -3.57 -8.61
C LEU A 106 4.29 -3.27 -7.90
N GLY A 107 4.46 -3.80 -6.71
CA GLY A 107 5.68 -3.66 -5.94
C GLY A 107 5.51 -4.09 -4.49
N VAL A 108 6.66 -4.20 -3.80
CA VAL A 108 6.72 -4.58 -2.39
C VAL A 108 7.57 -3.57 -1.64
N VAL A 109 7.10 -3.19 -0.45
CA VAL A 109 7.83 -2.28 0.45
C VAL A 109 7.95 -2.91 1.82
N THR A 110 9.18 -3.15 2.28
CA THR A 110 9.45 -3.67 3.61
C THR A 110 9.55 -2.53 4.63
N ILE A 111 8.88 -2.66 5.75
CA ILE A 111 9.02 -1.85 6.95
C ILE A 111 9.65 -2.73 8.04
N SER A 112 10.80 -2.33 8.57
CA SER A 112 11.55 -3.12 9.56
C SER A 112 12.09 -2.31 10.72
N ASN A 113 11.98 -0.98 10.65
CA ASN A 113 12.44 -0.09 11.71
C ASN A 113 11.24 0.59 12.35
N TYR A 114 11.13 0.45 13.65
CA TYR A 114 10.03 1.01 14.42
C TYR A 114 10.54 1.92 15.54
N PHE A 115 9.81 2.98 15.78
CA PHE A 115 9.90 3.76 16.99
C PHE A 115 9.04 3.08 18.06
N ASP A 116 9.67 2.72 19.19
CA ASP A 116 9.02 2.04 20.30
C ASP A 116 8.32 3.05 21.23
N GLY A 117 7.00 2.95 21.35
CA GLY A 117 6.13 3.79 22.16
C GLY A 117 5.68 3.15 23.48
N ILE A 118 6.29 2.04 23.93
CA ILE A 118 5.99 1.28 25.16
C ILE A 118 4.74 0.39 25.05
N LEU A 119 3.67 0.85 24.43
CA LEU A 119 2.40 0.11 24.25
C LEU A 119 1.94 0.10 22.79
N TRP A 120 2.75 0.62 21.91
CA TRP A 120 2.51 0.68 20.46
C TRP A 120 3.83 0.94 19.76
N GLN A 121 3.91 0.60 18.50
CA GLN A 121 5.08 0.89 17.69
C GLN A 121 4.71 1.62 16.41
N PHE A 122 5.59 2.51 15.95
CA PHE A 122 5.40 3.24 14.71
C PHE A 122 6.57 3.02 13.76
N GLY A 123 6.30 2.31 12.67
CA GLY A 123 7.23 2.15 11.58
C GLY A 123 6.96 3.18 10.49
N HIS A 124 8.01 3.69 9.85
CA HIS A 124 7.81 4.57 8.70
C HIS A 124 8.90 4.39 7.64
N LYS A 125 8.54 4.73 6.42
CA LYS A 125 9.46 4.78 5.28
C LYS A 125 9.10 5.95 4.39
N GLU A 126 10.10 6.72 4.03
CA GLU A 126 9.98 7.90 3.18
C GLU A 126 10.78 7.75 1.89
N ASN A 127 10.53 8.62 0.91
CA ASN A 127 11.24 8.65 -0.36
C ASN A 127 11.21 7.31 -1.12
N ILE A 128 10.04 6.65 -1.11
CA ILE A 128 9.86 5.32 -1.70
C ILE A 128 9.93 5.41 -3.22
N GLY A 129 9.19 6.33 -3.85
CA GLY A 129 9.21 6.54 -5.30
C GLY A 129 8.61 5.38 -6.12
N LEU A 130 7.77 4.54 -5.51
CA LEU A 130 7.16 3.39 -6.18
C LEU A 130 5.99 3.86 -7.06
N VAL A 131 6.10 3.61 -8.37
CA VAL A 131 5.03 3.90 -9.33
C VAL A 131 4.00 2.79 -9.28
N LEU A 132 2.74 3.16 -9.01
CA LEU A 132 1.61 2.25 -8.95
C LEU A 132 0.60 2.61 -10.03
N LYS A 133 0.02 1.60 -10.69
CA LYS A 133 -0.97 1.78 -11.75
C LYS A 133 -2.23 1.01 -11.42
N ALA A 134 -3.36 1.69 -11.33
CA ALA A 134 -4.65 1.05 -11.14
C ALA A 134 -5.07 0.23 -12.38
N ALA A 135 -5.87 -0.80 -12.17
CA ALA A 135 -6.46 -1.54 -13.27
C ALA A 135 -7.41 -0.66 -14.09
N ALA A 136 -7.62 -1.02 -15.36
CA ALA A 136 -8.53 -0.30 -16.23
C ALA A 136 -9.94 -0.23 -15.61
N GLY A 137 -10.52 0.98 -15.60
CA GLY A 137 -11.88 1.21 -15.09
C GLY A 137 -11.98 1.44 -13.57
N THR A 138 -10.90 1.30 -12.80
CA THR A 138 -10.88 1.59 -11.35
C THR A 138 -9.89 2.69 -11.00
N LYS A 139 -10.11 3.32 -9.84
CA LYS A 139 -9.16 4.26 -9.21
C LYS A 139 -8.45 3.64 -8.02
N SER A 140 -8.69 2.38 -7.75
CA SER A 140 -8.21 1.69 -6.56
C SER A 140 -6.94 0.90 -6.83
N ILE A 141 -6.09 0.84 -5.82
CA ILE A 141 -4.95 -0.07 -5.66
C ILE A 141 -5.30 -0.97 -4.47
N TYR A 142 -4.77 -2.16 -4.43
CA TYR A 142 -4.98 -3.10 -3.32
C TYR A 142 -3.66 -3.34 -2.60
N ILE A 143 -3.76 -3.62 -1.30
CA ILE A 143 -2.61 -3.85 -0.45
C ILE A 143 -2.83 -5.10 0.39
N SER A 144 -1.76 -5.86 0.56
CA SER A 144 -1.67 -6.99 1.47
C SER A 144 -0.43 -6.86 2.33
N ALA A 145 -0.39 -7.52 3.47
CA ALA A 145 0.77 -7.55 4.34
C ALA A 145 1.21 -8.97 4.67
N VAL A 146 2.53 -9.17 4.73
CA VAL A 146 3.16 -10.45 5.04
C VAL A 146 4.10 -10.27 6.23
N ASN A 147 3.97 -11.13 7.23
CA ASN A 147 4.86 -11.17 8.38
C ASN A 147 6.26 -11.65 7.96
N ARG A 148 7.29 -10.85 8.23
CA ARG A 148 8.70 -11.22 8.02
C ARG A 148 9.50 -11.32 9.31
N GLY A 149 8.82 -11.15 10.43
CA GLY A 149 9.41 -11.26 11.77
C GLY A 149 9.17 -12.61 12.41
N SER A 150 9.06 -12.62 13.73
CA SER A 150 8.68 -13.81 14.50
C SER A 150 7.16 -14.02 14.47
N THR A 151 6.75 -15.21 14.90
CA THR A 151 5.34 -15.55 15.09
C THR A 151 4.65 -14.59 16.06
N LYS A 152 3.51 -14.05 15.66
CA LYS A 152 2.68 -13.11 16.43
C LYS A 152 1.20 -13.33 16.19
N THR A 153 0.39 -12.82 17.09
CA THR A 153 -1.06 -12.71 16.95
C THR A 153 -1.45 -11.24 17.02
N TRP A 154 -2.07 -10.73 15.98
CA TRP A 154 -2.59 -9.36 15.96
C TRP A 154 -4.04 -9.33 16.44
N THR A 155 -4.46 -8.21 16.99
CA THR A 155 -5.87 -7.93 17.20
C THR A 155 -6.51 -7.45 15.89
N ALA A 156 -7.80 -7.68 15.72
CA ALA A 156 -8.54 -7.10 14.60
C ALA A 156 -8.34 -5.58 14.59
N ALA A 157 -7.96 -5.01 13.45
CA ALA A 157 -7.59 -3.60 13.34
C ALA A 157 -6.38 -3.15 14.19
N GLY A 158 -5.52 -4.08 14.61
CA GLY A 158 -4.28 -3.78 15.37
C GLY A 158 -3.22 -3.04 14.55
N LEU A 159 -3.37 -3.01 13.22
CA LEU A 159 -2.52 -2.24 12.32
C LEU A 159 -3.29 -1.07 11.69
N ARG A 160 -2.64 0.09 11.61
CA ARG A 160 -3.14 1.25 10.88
C ARG A 160 -2.06 1.77 9.94
N LEU A 161 -2.43 1.99 8.68
CA LEU A 161 -1.53 2.45 7.63
C LEU A 161 -1.82 3.91 7.28
N GLN A 162 -0.76 4.66 7.02
CA GLN A 162 -0.81 5.99 6.43
C GLN A 162 0.02 5.97 5.15
N LEU A 163 -0.61 6.19 4.02
CA LEU A 163 -0.01 6.06 2.70
C LEU A 163 0.00 7.43 2.02
N GLY A 164 1.19 7.98 1.81
CA GLY A 164 1.37 9.26 1.13
C GLY A 164 1.58 9.08 -0.36
N PHE A 165 0.66 9.63 -1.16
CA PHE A 165 0.68 9.53 -2.62
C PHE A 165 0.91 10.88 -3.28
N VAL A 166 1.60 10.84 -4.43
CA VAL A 166 1.59 11.91 -5.44
C VAL A 166 0.80 11.40 -6.63
N LYS A 167 -0.27 12.10 -6.99
CA LYS A 167 -1.20 11.75 -8.08
C LYS A 167 -1.05 12.73 -9.24
N ASP A 168 -1.28 12.24 -10.46
CA ASP A 168 -1.37 13.05 -11.68
C ASP A 168 -2.78 13.61 -11.92
#